data_383f53033d0cb9f803b81755c05ece9d
#
_entry.id   383f53033d0cb9f803b81755c05ece9d
#
_cell.length_a   1.000
_cell.length_b   1.000
_cell.length_c   1.000
_cell.angle_alpha   90.00
_cell.angle_beta   90.00
_cell.angle_gamma   90.00
#
_symmetry.space_group_name_H-M   'P 1'
#
loop_
_entity.id
_entity.type
_entity.pdbx_description
1 polymer ?
#
loop_
_entity_poly.entity_id
_entity_poly.type
_entity_poly.pdbx_seq_one_letter_code
_entity_poly.pdbx_strand_id
1 'polypeptide(L)'
;MISIPDQLLNKREPLTQEERALYERHAQIGANIIDQMADIYHLTEHEREVLRNICLCHHERWDGNGYPRHLQGDAIPLYAQIVSIAEVYDALTANNYSRARSHEEAMQLILEGGCGVFNPALLECMKQSSRDMQALLECTDDDERKLLLYNAFGQNRRLYWLEKRAVDVVASALGLVVLSPLMLGIALAIWLDDPKGSPIFCQTRVGRHRKEFKMYKFRTMHVDAEARKAELQKLNEKDGPVFKMANDPRVTRVGCFLRKTSLDELPQLFNVLRGDMTLVGPRPALPSEVEQYSRYAEMRLSITPGLTCIWQAQPKRDEIGFDEWMDMDIAYIGTRSFRNDMKLLLKTAVSMLRRSGS
;
A
#
# COMPACT_ATOMS: atom_id res chain seq x y z
N MET A 1 7.54 25.56 -7.19
CA MET A 1 8.55 26.36 -7.93
C MET A 1 9.30 27.30 -6.96
N ILE A 2 10.16 26.71 -6.14
CA ILE A 2 10.83 27.41 -4.99
C ILE A 2 11.76 28.56 -5.43
N SER A 3 12.20 28.56 -6.67
CA SER A 3 13.25 29.47 -7.15
C SER A 3 12.78 30.61 -8.07
N ILE A 4 11.48 30.70 -8.33
CA ILE A 4 10.92 31.72 -9.21
C ILE A 4 10.22 32.77 -8.34
N PRO A 5 10.48 34.08 -8.58
CA PRO A 5 9.80 35.15 -7.85
C PRO A 5 8.28 35.08 -8.00
N ASP A 6 7.53 35.29 -6.91
CA ASP A 6 6.07 35.27 -6.90
C ASP A 6 5.43 36.21 -7.92
N GLN A 7 6.08 37.35 -8.19
CA GLN A 7 5.65 38.31 -9.20
C GLN A 7 5.64 37.70 -10.61
N LEU A 8 6.59 36.81 -10.89
CA LEU A 8 6.69 36.11 -12.19
C LEU A 8 5.71 34.95 -12.27
N LEU A 9 5.54 34.20 -11.18
CA LEU A 9 4.59 33.09 -11.08
C LEU A 9 3.13 33.54 -11.23
N ASN A 10 2.80 34.72 -10.70
CA ASN A 10 1.42 35.24 -10.69
C ASN A 10 1.14 36.21 -11.87
N LYS A 11 2.10 36.35 -12.80
CA LYS A 11 1.93 37.25 -13.96
C LYS A 11 0.88 36.69 -14.93
N ARG A 12 -0.12 37.50 -15.24
CA ARG A 12 -1.21 37.14 -16.19
C ARG A 12 -0.89 37.48 -17.64
N GLU A 13 0.09 38.32 -17.86
CA GLU A 13 0.54 38.73 -19.19
C GLU A 13 1.61 37.76 -19.73
N PRO A 14 1.76 37.61 -21.05
CA PRO A 14 2.83 36.83 -21.63
C PRO A 14 4.21 37.26 -21.10
N LEU A 15 5.05 36.29 -20.77
CA LEU A 15 6.41 36.53 -20.30
C LEU A 15 7.27 37.18 -21.41
N THR A 16 8.06 38.17 -21.07
CA THR A 16 9.12 38.67 -21.95
C THR A 16 10.19 37.58 -22.15
N GLN A 17 11.08 37.77 -23.10
CA GLN A 17 12.16 36.82 -23.37
C GLN A 17 13.08 36.65 -22.16
N GLU A 18 13.39 37.73 -21.45
CA GLU A 18 14.22 37.70 -20.23
C GLU A 18 13.52 36.99 -19.07
N GLU A 19 12.24 37.29 -18.87
CA GLU A 19 11.39 36.63 -17.85
C GLU A 19 11.25 35.15 -18.15
N ARG A 20 11.06 34.78 -19.41
CA ARG A 20 11.01 33.39 -19.84
C ARG A 20 12.31 32.66 -19.57
N ALA A 21 13.44 33.24 -19.89
CA ALA A 21 14.75 32.67 -19.59
C ALA A 21 14.95 32.47 -18.07
N LEU A 22 14.44 33.40 -17.26
CA LEU A 22 14.46 33.25 -15.78
C LEU A 22 13.54 32.13 -15.31
N TYR A 23 12.35 32.03 -15.89
CA TYR A 23 11.40 30.97 -15.60
C TYR A 23 11.96 29.58 -15.94
N GLU A 24 12.56 29.41 -17.12
CA GLU A 24 13.12 28.13 -17.59
C GLU A 24 14.28 27.60 -16.71
N ARG A 25 14.94 28.49 -15.96
CA ARG A 25 16.01 28.09 -15.00
C ARG A 25 15.52 27.19 -13.85
N HIS A 26 14.21 27.16 -13.54
CA HIS A 26 13.73 26.34 -12.44
C HIS A 26 14.02 24.85 -12.64
N ALA A 27 14.04 24.37 -13.88
CA ALA A 27 14.35 22.99 -14.21
C ALA A 27 15.79 22.62 -13.76
N GLN A 28 16.76 23.48 -14.06
CA GLN A 28 18.14 23.28 -13.62
C GLN A 28 18.31 23.47 -12.11
N ILE A 29 17.63 24.45 -11.53
CA ILE A 29 17.68 24.71 -10.08
C ILE A 29 17.09 23.52 -9.33
N GLY A 30 15.96 22.96 -9.78
CA GLY A 30 15.35 21.76 -9.20
C GLY A 30 16.31 20.57 -9.20
N ALA A 31 17.00 20.34 -10.33
CA ALA A 31 18.00 19.29 -10.43
C ALA A 31 19.17 19.49 -9.47
N ASN A 32 19.65 20.73 -9.31
CA ASN A 32 20.73 21.06 -8.37
C ASN A 32 20.30 20.86 -6.91
N ILE A 33 19.04 21.14 -6.57
CA ILE A 33 18.47 20.89 -5.23
C ILE A 33 18.48 19.38 -4.95
N ILE A 34 18.03 18.54 -5.89
CA ILE A 34 18.09 17.08 -5.74
C ILE A 34 19.52 16.61 -5.49
N ASP A 35 20.49 17.12 -6.26
CA ASP A 35 21.90 16.78 -6.08
C ASP A 35 22.43 17.14 -4.68
N GLN A 36 22.04 18.29 -4.12
CA GLN A 36 22.45 18.74 -2.80
C GLN A 36 21.77 17.97 -1.65
N MET A 37 20.53 17.52 -1.88
CA MET A 37 19.73 16.84 -0.86
C MET A 37 19.90 15.33 -0.87
N ALA A 38 20.51 14.75 -1.90
CA ALA A 38 20.66 13.32 -2.07
C ALA A 38 21.32 12.63 -0.86
N ASP A 39 22.39 13.22 -0.33
CA ASP A 39 23.11 12.69 0.83
C ASP A 39 22.29 12.82 2.14
N ILE A 40 21.53 13.90 2.28
CA ILE A 40 20.70 14.19 3.46
C ILE A 40 19.56 13.21 3.59
N TYR A 41 18.93 12.85 2.45
CA TYR A 41 17.80 11.93 2.40
C TYR A 41 18.21 10.49 2.09
N HIS A 42 19.51 10.18 2.03
CA HIS A 42 20.04 8.85 1.75
C HIS A 42 19.48 8.22 0.46
N LEU A 43 19.34 9.06 -0.58
CA LEU A 43 18.88 8.58 -1.88
C LEU A 43 19.91 7.63 -2.48
N THR A 44 19.44 6.54 -3.07
CA THR A 44 20.28 5.70 -3.92
C THR A 44 20.65 6.46 -5.19
N GLU A 45 21.77 6.09 -5.85
CA GLU A 45 22.19 6.72 -7.10
C GLU A 45 21.09 6.67 -8.18
N HIS A 46 20.35 5.58 -8.25
CA HIS A 46 19.22 5.44 -9.17
C HIS A 46 18.07 6.41 -8.84
N GLU A 47 17.69 6.55 -7.58
CA GLU A 47 16.65 7.49 -7.16
C GLU A 47 17.06 8.94 -7.42
N ARG A 48 18.30 9.26 -7.11
CA ARG A 48 18.90 10.57 -7.42
C ARG A 48 18.83 10.88 -8.93
N GLU A 49 19.27 9.94 -9.76
CA GLU A 49 19.23 10.08 -11.21
C GLU A 49 17.81 10.30 -11.74
N VAL A 50 16.85 9.50 -11.29
CA VAL A 50 15.43 9.61 -11.68
C VAL A 50 14.87 10.97 -11.31
N LEU A 51 14.99 11.39 -10.04
CA LEU A 51 14.45 12.66 -9.54
C LEU A 51 15.10 13.85 -10.22
N ARG A 52 16.44 13.82 -10.38
CA ARG A 52 17.20 14.85 -11.07
C ARG A 52 16.73 15.02 -12.52
N ASN A 53 16.57 13.92 -13.24
CA ASN A 53 16.16 13.94 -14.63
C ASN A 53 14.68 14.36 -14.80
N ILE A 54 13.80 14.03 -13.85
CA ILE A 54 12.44 14.60 -13.83
C ILE A 54 12.51 16.12 -13.72
N CYS A 55 13.22 16.66 -12.72
CA CYS A 55 13.35 18.11 -12.56
C CYS A 55 13.92 18.78 -13.80
N LEU A 56 14.92 18.16 -14.46
CA LEU A 56 15.63 18.75 -15.58
C LEU A 56 14.88 18.67 -16.90
N CYS A 57 14.07 17.59 -17.12
CA CYS A 57 13.56 17.25 -18.44
C CYS A 57 12.02 17.25 -18.54
N HIS A 58 11.26 17.65 -17.50
CA HIS A 58 9.78 17.65 -17.57
C HIS A 58 9.20 18.69 -18.52
N HIS A 59 9.99 19.68 -18.92
CA HIS A 59 9.62 20.66 -19.97
C HIS A 59 10.25 20.38 -21.33
N GLU A 60 10.96 19.26 -21.49
CA GLU A 60 11.37 18.80 -22.81
C GLU A 60 10.17 18.34 -23.62
N ARG A 61 10.22 18.50 -24.94
CA ARG A 61 9.12 18.15 -25.84
C ARG A 61 9.56 17.10 -26.84
N TRP A 62 8.66 16.22 -27.19
CA TRP A 62 8.93 15.13 -28.11
C TRP A 62 9.50 15.62 -29.46
N ASP A 63 9.11 16.81 -29.90
CA ASP A 63 9.57 17.47 -31.11
C ASP A 63 10.95 18.21 -30.99
N GLY A 64 11.55 18.20 -29.79
CA GLY A 64 12.82 18.92 -29.53
C GLY A 64 12.68 20.41 -29.29
N ASN A 65 11.46 20.96 -29.28
CA ASN A 65 11.21 22.38 -29.01
C ASN A 65 11.03 22.70 -27.53
N GLY A 66 11.35 21.75 -26.63
CA GLY A 66 11.36 21.93 -25.20
C GLY A 66 12.63 22.60 -24.67
N TYR A 67 12.77 22.61 -23.34
CA TYR A 67 13.94 23.17 -22.65
C TYR A 67 14.26 22.33 -21.41
N PRO A 68 15.49 22.43 -20.83
CA PRO A 68 16.60 23.31 -21.18
C PRO A 68 17.61 22.70 -22.17
N ARG A 69 17.49 21.42 -22.52
CA ARG A 69 18.48 20.68 -23.30
C ARG A 69 18.08 20.44 -24.74
N HIS A 70 16.85 20.77 -25.12
CA HIS A 70 16.26 20.53 -26.44
C HIS A 70 16.35 19.07 -26.90
N LEU A 71 16.10 18.15 -25.94
CA LEU A 71 16.06 16.72 -26.20
C LEU A 71 14.87 16.36 -27.08
N GLN A 72 15.05 15.36 -27.97
CA GLN A 72 14.01 14.93 -28.89
C GLN A 72 13.73 13.44 -28.77
N GLY A 73 12.45 13.05 -28.86
CA GLY A 73 12.02 11.65 -28.91
C GLY A 73 12.49 10.85 -27.69
N ASP A 74 13.06 9.68 -27.97
CA ASP A 74 13.51 8.73 -26.92
C ASP A 74 14.74 9.21 -26.12
N ALA A 75 15.38 10.32 -26.51
CA ALA A 75 16.43 10.94 -25.71
C ALA A 75 15.88 11.57 -24.42
N ILE A 76 14.58 11.85 -24.35
CA ILE A 76 13.91 12.33 -23.14
C ILE A 76 13.61 11.12 -22.23
N PRO A 77 14.07 11.10 -20.97
CA PRO A 77 13.76 10.01 -20.04
C PRO A 77 12.25 9.79 -19.90
N LEU A 78 11.80 8.54 -20.00
CA LEU A 78 10.36 8.19 -20.02
C LEU A 78 9.59 8.76 -18.82
N TYR A 79 10.17 8.71 -17.63
CA TYR A 79 9.54 9.27 -16.42
C TYR A 79 9.39 10.80 -16.46
N ALA A 80 10.29 11.50 -17.13
CA ALA A 80 10.17 12.95 -17.37
C ALA A 80 9.06 13.25 -18.40
N GLN A 81 8.91 12.42 -19.45
CA GLN A 81 7.82 12.54 -20.41
C GLN A 81 6.45 12.32 -19.74
N ILE A 82 6.35 11.35 -18.79
CA ILE A 82 5.12 11.10 -18.04
C ILE A 82 4.77 12.30 -17.17
N VAL A 83 5.73 12.87 -16.45
CA VAL A 83 5.51 14.06 -15.63
C VAL A 83 5.11 15.26 -16.49
N SER A 84 5.73 15.46 -17.65
CA SER A 84 5.41 16.54 -18.59
C SER A 84 3.95 16.53 -19.04
N ILE A 85 3.43 15.37 -19.45
CA ILE A 85 2.04 15.25 -19.89
C ILE A 85 1.04 15.41 -18.73
N ALA A 86 1.40 14.90 -17.52
CA ALA A 86 0.59 15.05 -16.33
C ALA A 86 0.51 16.51 -15.86
N GLU A 87 1.63 17.25 -15.90
CA GLU A 87 1.67 18.67 -15.56
C GLU A 87 0.82 19.52 -16.49
N VAL A 88 0.88 19.26 -17.80
CA VAL A 88 0.05 19.97 -18.79
C VAL A 88 -1.42 19.68 -18.55
N TYR A 89 -1.79 18.44 -18.26
CA TYR A 89 -3.16 18.09 -17.93
C TYR A 89 -3.67 18.81 -16.66
N ASP A 90 -2.86 18.80 -15.59
CA ASP A 90 -3.18 19.51 -14.35
C ASP A 90 -3.32 21.01 -14.57
N ALA A 91 -2.41 21.63 -15.31
CA ALA A 91 -2.46 23.06 -15.64
C ALA A 91 -3.71 23.45 -16.44
N LEU A 92 -4.24 22.57 -17.27
CA LEU A 92 -5.47 22.81 -18.04
C LEU A 92 -6.73 22.64 -17.18
N THR A 93 -6.73 21.70 -16.23
CA THR A 93 -7.91 21.33 -15.43
C THR A 93 -7.98 22.02 -14.06
N ALA A 94 -6.86 22.56 -13.55
CA ALA A 94 -6.81 23.31 -12.31
C ALA A 94 -7.18 24.81 -12.49
N ASN A 95 -7.84 25.37 -11.48
CA ASN A 95 -8.26 26.79 -11.47
C ASN A 95 -7.11 27.77 -11.14
N ASN A 96 -5.85 27.38 -11.29
CA ASN A 96 -4.72 28.13 -10.75
C ASN A 96 -4.30 29.35 -11.60
N TYR A 97 -4.40 29.26 -12.93
CA TYR A 97 -3.86 30.29 -13.86
C TYR A 97 -4.87 30.78 -14.90
N SER A 98 -5.89 29.99 -15.24
CA SER A 98 -6.95 30.31 -16.19
C SER A 98 -8.25 29.66 -15.74
N ARG A 99 -9.35 29.90 -16.45
CA ARG A 99 -10.59 29.15 -16.24
C ARG A 99 -10.29 27.66 -16.47
N ALA A 100 -10.53 26.82 -15.43
CA ALA A 100 -10.39 25.38 -15.55
C ALA A 100 -11.20 24.85 -16.75
N ARG A 101 -10.58 24.00 -17.54
CA ARG A 101 -11.23 23.32 -18.68
C ARG A 101 -11.86 22.01 -18.18
N SER A 102 -12.84 21.52 -18.92
CA SER A 102 -13.37 20.19 -18.65
C SER A 102 -12.33 19.12 -18.99
N HIS A 103 -12.55 17.90 -18.48
CA HIS A 103 -11.71 16.75 -18.80
C HIS A 103 -11.60 16.55 -20.32
N GLU A 104 -12.75 16.61 -21.02
CA GLU A 104 -12.84 16.42 -22.47
C GLU A 104 -12.07 17.47 -23.25
N GLU A 105 -12.22 18.77 -22.87
CA GLU A 105 -11.48 19.86 -23.49
C GLU A 105 -9.98 19.75 -23.30
N ALA A 106 -9.53 19.37 -22.09
CA ALA A 106 -8.11 19.19 -21.80
C ALA A 106 -7.53 18.01 -22.58
N MET A 107 -8.24 16.88 -22.61
CA MET A 107 -7.83 15.69 -23.40
C MET A 107 -7.75 16.02 -24.88
N GLN A 108 -8.74 16.70 -25.44
CA GLN A 108 -8.72 17.08 -26.85
C GLN A 108 -7.50 17.95 -27.20
N LEU A 109 -7.22 18.99 -26.42
CA LEU A 109 -6.07 19.89 -26.65
C LEU A 109 -4.74 19.17 -26.62
N ILE A 110 -4.56 18.25 -25.66
CA ILE A 110 -3.33 17.46 -25.52
C ILE A 110 -3.17 16.52 -26.73
N LEU A 111 -4.24 15.83 -27.11
CA LEU A 111 -4.22 14.85 -28.22
C LEU A 111 -4.03 15.51 -29.59
N GLU A 112 -4.54 16.71 -29.79
CA GLU A 112 -4.39 17.52 -31.02
C GLU A 112 -3.05 18.27 -31.08
N GLY A 113 -2.23 18.20 -30.02
CA GLY A 113 -0.92 18.88 -29.97
C GLY A 113 -1.01 20.37 -29.66
N GLY A 114 -2.16 20.88 -29.24
CA GLY A 114 -2.38 22.30 -28.90
C GLY A 114 -1.52 22.80 -27.73
N CYS A 115 -1.03 21.90 -26.89
CA CYS A 115 -0.18 22.21 -25.74
C CYS A 115 1.26 21.70 -25.88
N GLY A 116 1.64 21.19 -27.06
CA GLY A 116 2.94 20.61 -27.34
C GLY A 116 2.83 19.22 -27.95
N VAL A 117 3.95 18.70 -28.41
CA VAL A 117 4.04 17.36 -29.00
C VAL A 117 4.53 16.40 -27.92
N PHE A 118 3.78 15.34 -27.67
CA PHE A 118 4.08 14.29 -26.70
C PHE A 118 4.38 12.96 -27.39
N ASN A 119 4.96 12.03 -26.65
CA ASN A 119 5.21 10.67 -27.12
C ASN A 119 3.88 9.98 -27.51
N PRO A 120 3.75 9.47 -28.74
CA PRO A 120 2.51 8.85 -29.22
C PRO A 120 2.05 7.65 -28.35
N ALA A 121 3.01 6.87 -27.81
CA ALA A 121 2.68 5.77 -26.91
C ALA A 121 2.07 6.25 -25.58
N LEU A 122 2.57 7.37 -25.04
CA LEU A 122 1.99 7.97 -23.83
C LEU A 122 0.61 8.58 -24.09
N LEU A 123 0.40 9.18 -25.25
CA LEU A 123 -0.93 9.68 -25.66
C LEU A 123 -1.95 8.54 -25.74
N GLU A 124 -1.54 7.39 -26.24
CA GLU A 124 -2.41 6.20 -26.28
C GLU A 124 -2.69 5.65 -24.88
N CYS A 125 -1.70 5.59 -23.98
CA CYS A 125 -1.91 5.25 -22.58
C CYS A 125 -2.86 6.23 -21.87
N MET A 126 -2.72 7.53 -22.16
CA MET A 126 -3.58 8.58 -21.61
C MET A 126 -5.05 8.41 -22.06
N LYS A 127 -5.30 8.08 -23.35
CA LYS A 127 -6.65 7.74 -23.84
C LYS A 127 -7.25 6.56 -23.10
N GLN A 128 -6.48 5.49 -22.90
CA GLN A 128 -6.93 4.29 -22.20
C GLN A 128 -7.26 4.55 -20.72
N SER A 129 -6.55 5.51 -20.09
CA SER A 129 -6.74 5.91 -18.69
C SER A 129 -7.73 7.07 -18.52
N SER A 130 -8.35 7.57 -19.59
CA SER A 130 -9.16 8.78 -19.58
C SER A 130 -10.30 8.74 -18.55
N ARG A 131 -11.01 7.61 -18.43
CA ARG A 131 -12.10 7.44 -17.45
C ARG A 131 -11.60 7.54 -16.00
N ASP A 132 -10.46 6.94 -15.71
CA ASP A 132 -9.87 6.97 -14.37
C ASP A 132 -9.38 8.38 -14.03
N MET A 133 -8.84 9.10 -15.02
CA MET A 133 -8.40 10.50 -14.86
C MET A 133 -9.60 11.43 -14.62
N GLN A 134 -10.69 11.24 -15.33
CA GLN A 134 -11.93 12.02 -15.12
C GLN A 134 -12.49 11.77 -13.71
N ALA A 135 -12.59 10.51 -13.29
CA ALA A 135 -13.06 10.17 -11.95
C ALA A 135 -12.18 10.79 -10.84
N LEU A 136 -10.85 10.84 -11.04
CA LEU A 136 -9.93 11.50 -10.12
C LEU A 136 -10.10 13.02 -10.07
N LEU A 137 -10.44 13.66 -11.20
CA LEU A 137 -10.67 15.09 -11.28
C LEU A 137 -11.99 15.50 -10.58
N GLU A 138 -13.02 14.68 -10.74
CA GLU A 138 -14.35 14.91 -10.14
C GLU A 138 -14.39 14.57 -8.64
N CYS A 139 -13.41 13.81 -8.15
CA CYS A 139 -13.34 13.37 -6.78
C CYS A 139 -12.87 14.50 -5.85
N THR A 140 -13.74 14.91 -4.91
CA THR A 140 -13.46 15.96 -3.92
C THR A 140 -12.96 15.41 -2.59
N ASP A 141 -13.10 14.10 -2.34
CA ASP A 141 -12.67 13.42 -1.12
C ASP A 141 -11.30 12.78 -1.32
N ASP A 142 -10.34 13.12 -0.47
CA ASP A 142 -8.97 12.59 -0.52
C ASP A 142 -8.92 11.06 -0.35
N ASP A 143 -9.79 10.49 0.46
CA ASP A 143 -9.83 9.03 0.67
C ASP A 143 -10.42 8.31 -0.55
N GLU A 144 -11.42 8.88 -1.18
CA GLU A 144 -11.97 8.36 -2.44
C GLU A 144 -10.95 8.49 -3.58
N ARG A 145 -10.21 9.60 -3.66
CA ARG A 145 -9.12 9.81 -4.63
C ARG A 145 -8.02 8.76 -4.47
N LYS A 146 -7.59 8.47 -3.24
CA LYS A 146 -6.63 7.40 -2.95
C LYS A 146 -7.16 6.03 -3.39
N LEU A 147 -8.46 5.76 -3.18
CA LEU A 147 -9.11 4.52 -3.61
C LEU A 147 -9.13 4.36 -5.14
N LEU A 148 -9.43 5.42 -5.87
CA LEU A 148 -9.42 5.43 -7.34
C LEU A 148 -8.01 5.19 -7.88
N LEU A 149 -7.00 5.88 -7.36
CA LEU A 149 -5.59 5.66 -7.71
C LEU A 149 -5.19 4.20 -7.45
N TYR A 150 -5.59 3.65 -6.32
CA TYR A 150 -5.32 2.27 -5.99
C TYR A 150 -5.93 1.28 -6.98
N ASN A 151 -7.19 1.47 -7.38
CA ASN A 151 -7.87 0.62 -8.34
C ASN A 151 -7.25 0.71 -9.74
N ALA A 152 -6.86 1.91 -10.19
CA ALA A 152 -6.18 2.12 -11.46
C ALA A 152 -4.84 1.36 -11.55
N PHE A 153 -4.05 1.36 -10.48
CA PHE A 153 -2.75 0.66 -10.43
C PHE A 153 -2.86 -0.83 -10.09
N GLY A 154 -4.01 -1.31 -9.58
CA GLY A 154 -4.17 -2.66 -9.04
C GLY A 154 -4.52 -3.77 -10.05
N GLN A 155 -5.03 -3.44 -11.23
CA GLN A 155 -5.72 -4.42 -12.09
C GLN A 155 -4.83 -5.32 -12.97
N ASN A 156 -3.57 -5.01 -13.24
CA ASN A 156 -2.83 -5.65 -14.33
C ASN A 156 -1.75 -6.67 -13.90
N ARG A 157 -1.98 -7.45 -12.81
CA ARG A 157 -0.97 -8.38 -12.27
C ARG A 157 -1.43 -9.85 -12.25
N ARG A 158 -2.01 -10.37 -13.36
CA ARG A 158 -2.47 -11.77 -13.42
C ARG A 158 -1.35 -12.78 -13.09
N LEU A 159 -0.13 -12.57 -13.61
CA LEU A 159 1.01 -13.44 -13.35
C LEU A 159 1.39 -13.46 -11.86
N TYR A 160 1.50 -12.30 -11.23
CA TYR A 160 1.75 -12.20 -9.79
C TYR A 160 0.73 -12.97 -8.95
N TRP A 161 -0.56 -12.88 -9.29
CA TRP A 161 -1.60 -13.60 -8.55
C TRP A 161 -1.51 -15.11 -8.72
N LEU A 162 -1.13 -15.60 -9.91
CA LEU A 162 -0.89 -17.02 -10.16
C LEU A 162 0.33 -17.54 -9.40
N GLU A 163 1.45 -16.83 -9.46
CA GLU A 163 2.68 -17.16 -8.72
C GLU A 163 2.42 -17.18 -7.21
N LYS A 164 1.79 -16.13 -6.70
CA LYS A 164 1.41 -16.01 -5.31
C LYS A 164 0.52 -17.17 -4.87
N ARG A 165 -0.52 -17.49 -5.63
CA ARG A 165 -1.44 -18.58 -5.30
C ARG A 165 -0.75 -19.94 -5.33
N ALA A 166 0.14 -20.17 -6.29
CA ALA A 166 0.93 -21.40 -6.34
C ALA A 166 1.79 -21.57 -5.08
N VAL A 167 2.49 -20.52 -4.67
CA VAL A 167 3.28 -20.54 -3.42
C VAL A 167 2.39 -20.72 -2.19
N ASP A 168 1.26 -20.03 -2.10
CA ASP A 168 0.30 -20.17 -1.00
C ASP A 168 -0.16 -21.64 -0.85
N VAL A 169 -0.54 -22.29 -1.95
CA VAL A 169 -1.01 -23.69 -1.94
C VAL A 169 0.11 -24.65 -1.57
N VAL A 170 1.27 -24.54 -2.24
CA VAL A 170 2.39 -25.46 -2.00
C VAL A 170 2.93 -25.32 -0.59
N ALA A 171 3.20 -24.09 -0.14
CA ALA A 171 3.78 -23.87 1.19
C ALA A 171 2.79 -24.23 2.31
N SER A 172 1.49 -23.92 2.16
CA SER A 172 0.50 -24.28 3.19
C SER A 172 0.23 -25.79 3.24
N ALA A 173 0.17 -26.48 2.09
CA ALA A 173 0.00 -27.93 2.05
C ALA A 173 1.22 -28.65 2.69
N LEU A 174 2.43 -28.25 2.30
CA LEU A 174 3.65 -28.78 2.88
C LEU A 174 3.74 -28.48 4.39
N GLY A 175 3.42 -27.23 4.78
CA GLY A 175 3.38 -26.82 6.19
C GLY A 175 2.40 -27.65 7.02
N LEU A 176 1.20 -27.89 6.52
CA LEU A 176 0.20 -28.73 7.21
C LEU A 176 0.69 -30.17 7.38
N VAL A 177 1.33 -30.76 6.37
CA VAL A 177 1.84 -32.12 6.46
C VAL A 177 3.02 -32.21 7.44
N VAL A 178 4.03 -31.35 7.29
CA VAL A 178 5.27 -31.37 8.11
C VAL A 178 4.97 -31.01 9.57
N LEU A 179 4.10 -30.03 9.82
CA LEU A 179 3.76 -29.57 11.16
C LEU A 179 2.60 -30.36 11.82
N SER A 180 2.00 -31.34 11.13
CA SER A 180 0.88 -32.13 11.66
C SER A 180 1.20 -32.82 13.00
N PRO A 181 2.39 -33.44 13.25
CA PRO A 181 2.68 -34.03 14.56
C PRO A 181 2.74 -32.96 15.66
N LEU A 182 3.33 -31.80 15.38
CA LEU A 182 3.38 -30.69 16.31
C LEU A 182 1.97 -30.15 16.60
N MET A 183 1.13 -30.00 15.58
CA MET A 183 -0.25 -29.52 15.71
C MET A 183 -1.09 -30.48 16.55
N LEU A 184 -0.93 -31.79 16.39
CA LEU A 184 -1.58 -32.80 17.22
C LEU A 184 -1.11 -32.72 18.68
N GLY A 185 0.19 -32.54 18.91
CA GLY A 185 0.74 -32.35 20.27
C GLY A 185 0.19 -31.09 20.95
N ILE A 186 0.09 -29.96 20.20
CA ILE A 186 -0.52 -28.72 20.68
C ILE A 186 -2.00 -28.94 21.03
N ALA A 187 -2.77 -29.59 20.15
CA ALA A 187 -4.18 -29.88 20.39
C ALA A 187 -4.40 -30.74 21.66
N LEU A 188 -3.54 -31.73 21.86
CA LEU A 188 -3.55 -32.54 23.07
C LEU A 188 -3.21 -31.73 24.34
N ALA A 189 -2.20 -30.85 24.25
CA ALA A 189 -1.82 -29.98 25.37
C ALA A 189 -2.94 -29.02 25.76
N ILE A 190 -3.63 -28.43 24.79
CA ILE A 190 -4.80 -27.57 25.04
C ILE A 190 -5.95 -28.35 25.67
N TRP A 191 -6.20 -29.57 25.21
CA TRP A 191 -7.23 -30.40 25.75
C TRP A 191 -6.94 -30.83 27.20
N LEU A 192 -5.67 -31.10 27.53
CA LEU A 192 -5.23 -31.43 28.90
C LEU A 192 -5.31 -30.21 29.85
N ASP A 193 -5.01 -28.98 29.34
CA ASP A 193 -5.07 -27.75 30.13
C ASP A 193 -6.53 -27.31 30.43
N ASP A 194 -7.43 -27.43 29.44
CA ASP A 194 -8.85 -27.15 29.59
C ASP A 194 -9.71 -28.08 28.70
N PRO A 195 -10.20 -29.22 29.26
CA PRO A 195 -10.92 -30.23 28.48
C PRO A 195 -12.37 -29.84 28.10
N LYS A 196 -12.86 -28.68 28.57
CA LYS A 196 -14.26 -28.27 28.40
C LYS A 196 -14.61 -27.78 26.99
N GLY A 197 -13.65 -27.59 26.10
CA GLY A 197 -13.89 -27.07 24.78
C GLY A 197 -12.97 -27.61 23.71
N SER A 198 -13.28 -27.31 22.43
CA SER A 198 -12.49 -27.69 21.28
C SER A 198 -11.07 -27.08 21.34
N PRO A 199 -10.00 -27.83 20.98
CA PRO A 199 -8.67 -27.28 20.82
C PRO A 199 -8.58 -26.21 19.71
N ILE A 200 -9.49 -26.26 18.74
CA ILE A 200 -9.56 -25.29 17.65
C ILE A 200 -10.63 -24.25 17.98
N PHE A 201 -10.21 -22.99 17.94
CA PHE A 201 -11.08 -21.82 18.01
C PHE A 201 -11.37 -21.32 16.61
N CYS A 202 -12.62 -20.95 16.37
CA CYS A 202 -13.10 -20.47 15.08
C CYS A 202 -13.73 -19.10 15.25
N GLN A 203 -13.25 -18.12 14.51
CA GLN A 203 -13.73 -16.73 14.56
C GLN A 203 -14.10 -16.23 13.17
N THR A 204 -15.27 -15.59 13.07
CA THR A 204 -15.66 -14.93 11.82
C THR A 204 -14.77 -13.72 11.59
N ARG A 205 -14.20 -13.62 10.39
CA ARG A 205 -13.37 -12.52 9.91
C ARG A 205 -13.87 -12.04 8.56
N VAL A 206 -13.53 -10.81 8.24
CA VAL A 206 -13.83 -10.20 6.93
C VAL A 206 -12.62 -10.34 6.03
N GLY A 207 -12.83 -10.91 4.86
CA GLY A 207 -11.85 -11.10 3.81
C GLY A 207 -12.07 -10.16 2.63
N ARG A 208 -11.52 -10.57 1.47
CA ARG A 208 -11.60 -9.81 0.24
C ARG A 208 -13.05 -9.51 -0.17
N HIS A 209 -13.29 -8.26 -0.60
CA HIS A 209 -14.62 -7.77 -1.02
C HIS A 209 -15.70 -7.94 0.06
N ARG A 210 -15.34 -7.72 1.32
CA ARG A 210 -16.22 -7.86 2.51
C ARG A 210 -16.81 -9.26 2.70
N LYS A 211 -16.25 -10.30 2.02
CA LYS A 211 -16.71 -11.68 2.18
C LYS A 211 -16.27 -12.22 3.54
N GLU A 212 -17.21 -12.63 4.36
CA GLU A 212 -16.92 -13.25 5.64
C GLU A 212 -16.40 -14.68 5.46
N PHE A 213 -15.47 -15.08 6.34
CA PHE A 213 -14.96 -16.44 6.40
C PHE A 213 -14.66 -16.86 7.85
N LYS A 214 -14.53 -18.15 8.08
CA LYS A 214 -14.15 -18.72 9.38
C LYS A 214 -12.65 -18.88 9.45
N MET A 215 -12.00 -18.07 10.30
CA MET A 215 -10.58 -18.15 10.58
C MET A 215 -10.32 -19.14 11.71
N TYR A 216 -9.39 -20.06 11.50
CA TYR A 216 -9.04 -21.10 12.48
C TYR A 216 -7.78 -20.73 13.26
N LYS A 217 -7.83 -20.93 14.59
CA LYS A 217 -6.70 -20.79 15.49
C LYS A 217 -6.70 -21.89 16.53
N PHE A 218 -5.58 -22.16 17.17
CA PHE A 218 -5.62 -22.90 18.42
C PHE A 218 -6.26 -22.06 19.52
N ARG A 219 -7.04 -22.71 20.38
CA ARG A 219 -7.67 -22.06 21.52
C ARG A 219 -6.62 -21.69 22.55
N THR A 220 -6.49 -20.40 22.85
CA THR A 220 -5.55 -19.85 23.84
C THR A 220 -6.25 -19.25 25.05
N MET A 221 -7.56 -19.24 25.08
CA MET A 221 -8.37 -18.67 26.15
C MET A 221 -9.34 -19.72 26.71
N HIS A 222 -9.79 -19.50 27.94
CA HIS A 222 -10.86 -20.28 28.54
C HIS A 222 -12.16 -20.18 27.76
N VAL A 223 -13.05 -21.18 27.93
CA VAL A 223 -14.30 -21.28 27.14
C VAL A 223 -15.24 -20.08 27.38
N ASP A 224 -15.20 -19.50 28.58
CA ASP A 224 -16.04 -18.36 29.03
C ASP A 224 -15.41 -16.99 28.69
N ALA A 225 -14.32 -16.95 27.94
CA ALA A 225 -13.52 -15.74 27.63
C ALA A 225 -14.34 -14.62 26.96
N GLU A 226 -15.28 -14.98 26.06
CA GLU A 226 -16.08 -13.98 25.35
C GLU A 226 -17.11 -13.29 26.30
N ALA A 227 -17.69 -14.04 27.22
CA ALA A 227 -18.60 -13.49 28.23
C ALA A 227 -17.87 -12.48 29.15
N ARG A 228 -16.60 -12.75 29.48
CA ARG A 228 -15.77 -11.86 30.31
C ARG A 228 -15.23 -10.63 29.57
N LYS A 229 -15.31 -10.60 28.24
CA LYS A 229 -14.77 -9.49 27.43
C LYS A 229 -15.41 -8.14 27.76
N ALA A 230 -16.73 -8.13 27.96
CA ALA A 230 -17.47 -6.90 28.30
C ALA A 230 -16.99 -6.24 29.59
N GLU A 231 -16.63 -7.03 30.60
CA GLU A 231 -16.11 -6.53 31.89
C GLU A 231 -14.69 -5.94 31.77
N LEU A 232 -13.89 -6.49 30.84
CA LEU A 232 -12.51 -6.11 30.65
C LEU A 232 -12.34 -4.97 29.62
N GLN A 233 -13.40 -4.53 28.94
CA GLN A 233 -13.31 -3.50 27.89
C GLN A 233 -12.73 -2.17 28.37
N LYS A 234 -12.92 -1.84 29.64
CA LYS A 234 -12.36 -0.64 30.29
C LYS A 234 -10.84 -0.68 30.48
N LEU A 235 -10.23 -1.85 30.34
CA LEU A 235 -8.79 -2.09 30.49
C LEU A 235 -8.08 -2.25 29.14
N ASN A 236 -8.70 -1.77 28.05
CA ASN A 236 -8.08 -1.80 26.72
C ASN A 236 -6.85 -0.88 26.65
N GLU A 237 -5.72 -1.41 26.18
CA GLU A 237 -4.43 -0.71 26.06
C GLU A 237 -4.17 -0.18 24.64
N LYS A 238 -5.09 -0.41 23.69
CA LYS A 238 -4.94 0.04 22.29
C LYS A 238 -5.99 1.07 21.92
N ASP A 239 -5.57 2.01 21.08
CA ASP A 239 -6.46 2.95 20.41
C ASP A 239 -7.21 2.28 19.26
N GLY A 240 -8.39 2.83 18.91
CA GLY A 240 -9.23 2.33 17.82
C GLY A 240 -10.08 1.10 18.18
N PRO A 241 -10.63 0.40 17.17
CA PRO A 241 -11.61 -0.68 17.37
C PRO A 241 -10.99 -2.00 17.86
N VAL A 242 -9.68 -2.07 18.10
CA VAL A 242 -8.96 -3.29 18.45
C VAL A 242 -8.81 -3.41 19.97
N PHE A 243 -9.20 -4.57 20.53
CA PHE A 243 -8.99 -4.87 21.96
C PHE A 243 -7.65 -5.55 22.19
N LYS A 244 -6.80 -5.00 23.06
CA LYS A 244 -5.55 -5.61 23.52
C LYS A 244 -5.31 -5.33 25.01
N MET A 245 -4.84 -6.34 25.74
CA MET A 245 -4.47 -6.28 27.13
C MET A 245 -3.23 -7.16 27.35
N ALA A 246 -2.16 -6.60 27.99
CA ALA A 246 -0.89 -7.30 28.16
C ALA A 246 -1.03 -8.54 29.05
N ASN A 247 -1.74 -8.44 30.18
CA ASN A 247 -1.98 -9.54 31.10
C ASN A 247 -3.47 -9.92 31.13
N ASP A 248 -3.94 -10.55 30.04
CA ASP A 248 -5.35 -10.94 29.89
C ASP A 248 -5.64 -12.20 30.72
N PRO A 249 -6.47 -12.09 31.79
CA PRO A 249 -6.77 -13.21 32.69
C PRO A 249 -7.58 -14.33 32.04
N ARG A 250 -8.05 -14.13 30.81
CA ARG A 250 -8.78 -15.13 30.04
C ARG A 250 -7.84 -16.13 29.35
N VAL A 251 -6.53 -15.83 29.30
CA VAL A 251 -5.55 -16.67 28.59
C VAL A 251 -5.12 -17.83 29.48
N THR A 252 -5.14 -19.06 28.93
CA THR A 252 -4.70 -20.26 29.65
C THR A 252 -3.15 -20.32 29.71
N ARG A 253 -2.58 -21.22 30.54
CA ARG A 253 -1.13 -21.38 30.64
C ARG A 253 -0.51 -21.81 29.31
N VAL A 254 -1.09 -22.82 28.67
CA VAL A 254 -0.69 -23.29 27.34
C VAL A 254 -0.91 -22.17 26.30
N GLY A 255 -2.04 -21.44 26.40
CA GLY A 255 -2.34 -20.32 25.55
C GLY A 255 -1.32 -19.18 25.59
N CYS A 256 -0.77 -18.90 26.78
CA CYS A 256 0.30 -17.90 26.94
C CYS A 256 1.57 -18.28 26.14
N PHE A 257 1.99 -19.54 26.23
CA PHE A 257 3.11 -20.05 25.44
C PHE A 257 2.83 -19.99 23.94
N LEU A 258 1.65 -20.44 23.49
CA LEU A 258 1.28 -20.44 22.08
C LEU A 258 1.27 -19.03 21.48
N ARG A 259 0.77 -18.03 22.21
CA ARG A 259 0.77 -16.61 21.79
C ARG A 259 2.20 -16.04 21.69
N LYS A 260 3.06 -16.34 22.66
CA LYS A 260 4.46 -15.90 22.63
C LYS A 260 5.21 -16.45 21.41
N THR A 261 4.92 -17.69 21.05
CA THR A 261 5.56 -18.37 19.90
C THR A 261 4.81 -18.22 18.59
N SER A 262 3.62 -17.59 18.59
CA SER A 262 2.69 -17.49 17.44
C SER A 262 2.27 -18.87 16.86
N LEU A 263 2.41 -19.94 17.63
CA LEU A 263 1.99 -21.27 17.23
C LEU A 263 0.47 -21.44 17.22
N ASP A 264 -0.27 -20.56 17.90
CA ASP A 264 -1.73 -20.50 17.86
C ASP A 264 -2.27 -20.20 16.46
N GLU A 265 -1.48 -19.64 15.57
CA GLU A 265 -1.86 -19.26 14.21
C GLU A 265 -1.65 -20.38 13.17
N LEU A 266 -1.00 -21.51 13.53
CA LEU A 266 -0.75 -22.61 12.60
C LEU A 266 -1.99 -23.15 11.87
N PRO A 267 -3.18 -23.27 12.51
CA PRO A 267 -4.38 -23.72 11.80
C PRO A 267 -4.85 -22.80 10.67
N GLN A 268 -4.38 -21.53 10.63
CA GLN A 268 -4.67 -20.62 9.52
C GLN A 268 -4.06 -21.07 8.20
N LEU A 269 -3.03 -21.95 8.20
CA LEU A 269 -2.53 -22.58 6.97
C LEU A 269 -3.66 -23.31 6.21
N PHE A 270 -4.66 -23.83 6.89
CA PHE A 270 -5.85 -24.40 6.26
C PHE A 270 -6.69 -23.33 5.55
N ASN A 271 -6.82 -22.12 6.14
CA ASN A 271 -7.49 -21.00 5.47
C ASN A 271 -6.70 -20.54 4.21
N VAL A 272 -5.37 -20.55 4.27
CA VAL A 272 -4.51 -20.24 3.11
C VAL A 272 -4.70 -21.29 2.01
N LEU A 273 -4.67 -22.57 2.35
CA LEU A 273 -4.87 -23.66 1.40
C LEU A 273 -6.26 -23.56 0.73
N ARG A 274 -7.28 -23.23 1.49
CA ARG A 274 -8.65 -23.04 1.00
C ARG A 274 -8.82 -21.79 0.12
N GLY A 275 -7.99 -20.76 0.31
CA GLY A 275 -8.04 -19.50 -0.43
C GLY A 275 -8.81 -18.39 0.27
N ASP A 276 -9.25 -18.61 1.50
CA ASP A 276 -9.84 -17.55 2.35
C ASP A 276 -8.77 -16.53 2.76
N MET A 277 -7.52 -17.00 2.88
CA MET A 277 -6.33 -16.22 3.22
C MET A 277 -5.18 -16.48 2.24
N THR A 278 -4.14 -15.67 2.33
CA THR A 278 -2.83 -15.80 1.67
C THR A 278 -1.72 -15.82 2.73
N LEU A 279 -0.52 -16.22 2.38
CA LEU A 279 0.63 -16.14 3.31
C LEU A 279 0.98 -14.69 3.64
N VAL A 280 0.96 -13.78 2.65
CA VAL A 280 1.31 -12.36 2.81
C VAL A 280 0.16 -11.48 2.37
N GLY A 281 -0.36 -10.65 3.27
CA GLY A 281 -1.47 -9.73 2.98
C GLY A 281 -1.93 -8.99 4.25
N PRO A 282 -2.85 -8.04 4.16
CA PRO A 282 -3.43 -7.37 5.31
C PRO A 282 -4.01 -8.35 6.33
N ARG A 283 -3.89 -8.04 7.62
CA ARG A 283 -4.49 -8.89 8.66
C ARG A 283 -6.01 -8.97 8.49
N PRO A 284 -6.64 -10.16 8.62
CA PRO A 284 -8.10 -10.28 8.56
C PRO A 284 -8.79 -9.50 9.68
N ALA A 285 -9.69 -8.60 9.31
CA ALA A 285 -10.43 -7.76 10.23
C ALA A 285 -11.62 -8.49 10.90
N LEU A 286 -12.05 -8.02 12.07
CA LEU A 286 -13.32 -8.40 12.66
C LEU A 286 -14.48 -7.68 11.95
N PRO A 287 -15.69 -8.25 11.87
CA PRO A 287 -16.86 -7.54 11.36
C PRO A 287 -17.10 -6.20 12.09
N SER A 288 -16.97 -6.18 13.41
CA SER A 288 -17.12 -4.98 14.24
C SER A 288 -16.02 -3.91 14.01
N GLU A 289 -14.83 -4.31 13.55
CA GLU A 289 -13.78 -3.38 13.15
C GLU A 289 -14.15 -2.73 11.80
N VAL A 290 -14.64 -3.53 10.85
CA VAL A 290 -15.00 -3.07 9.50
C VAL A 290 -16.18 -2.08 9.51
N GLU A 291 -17.11 -2.22 10.45
CA GLU A 291 -18.22 -1.26 10.64
C GLU A 291 -17.73 0.15 11.01
N GLN A 292 -16.53 0.26 11.58
CA GLN A 292 -15.93 1.52 12.01
C GLN A 292 -14.87 2.04 11.03
N TYR A 293 -14.64 1.34 9.91
CA TYR A 293 -13.62 1.75 8.95
C TYR A 293 -14.03 3.00 8.18
N SER A 294 -13.06 3.92 8.02
CA SER A 294 -13.14 4.95 6.99
C SER A 294 -13.05 4.31 5.60
N ARG A 295 -13.47 5.02 4.57
CA ARG A 295 -13.31 4.57 3.18
C ARG A 295 -11.84 4.21 2.85
N TYR A 296 -10.90 4.94 3.44
CA TYR A 296 -9.46 4.67 3.31
C TYR A 296 -9.08 3.32 3.91
N ALA A 297 -9.52 3.04 5.14
CA ALA A 297 -9.26 1.76 5.80
C ALA A 297 -9.94 0.58 5.07
N GLU A 298 -11.08 0.80 4.41
CA GLU A 298 -11.76 -0.22 3.59
C GLU A 298 -10.94 -0.71 2.39
N MET A 299 -9.99 0.10 1.90
CA MET A 299 -9.11 -0.30 0.78
C MET A 299 -8.38 -1.61 1.05
N ARG A 300 -8.07 -1.91 2.30
CA ARG A 300 -7.43 -3.18 2.70
C ARG A 300 -8.27 -4.42 2.37
N LEU A 301 -9.59 -4.26 2.24
CA LEU A 301 -10.51 -5.34 1.88
C LEU A 301 -10.55 -5.63 0.37
N SER A 302 -9.82 -4.88 -0.44
CA SER A 302 -9.72 -5.11 -1.90
C SER A 302 -8.89 -6.33 -2.28
N ILE A 303 -8.05 -6.81 -1.36
CA ILE A 303 -7.20 -8.00 -1.57
C ILE A 303 -7.45 -9.05 -0.49
N THR A 304 -6.99 -10.28 -0.78
CA THR A 304 -7.08 -11.41 0.15
C THR A 304 -6.24 -11.13 1.40
N PRO A 305 -6.79 -11.30 2.63
CA PRO A 305 -6.06 -11.11 3.86
C PRO A 305 -4.95 -12.15 4.05
N GLY A 306 -3.90 -11.77 4.77
CA GLY A 306 -2.70 -12.58 4.96
C GLY A 306 -2.52 -13.16 6.35
N LEU A 307 -1.68 -14.21 6.41
CA LEU A 307 -1.15 -14.76 7.65
C LEU A 307 -0.10 -13.81 8.26
N THR A 308 0.69 -13.15 7.42
CA THR A 308 1.64 -12.10 7.79
C THR A 308 1.47 -10.84 6.95
N CYS A 309 1.91 -9.71 7.49
CA CYS A 309 1.84 -8.39 6.86
C CYS A 309 3.04 -7.52 7.25
N ILE A 310 3.15 -6.32 6.64
CA ILE A 310 4.31 -5.43 6.86
C ILE A 310 4.49 -5.10 8.34
N TRP A 311 3.44 -4.69 9.04
CA TRP A 311 3.53 -4.26 10.44
C TRP A 311 3.83 -5.43 11.40
N GLN A 312 3.31 -6.64 11.14
CA GLN A 312 3.61 -7.84 11.94
C GLN A 312 5.09 -8.24 11.86
N ALA A 313 5.74 -7.94 10.74
CA ALA A 313 7.17 -8.18 10.55
C ALA A 313 8.07 -7.10 11.17
N GLN A 314 7.52 -6.04 11.78
CA GLN A 314 8.32 -5.01 12.47
C GLN A 314 8.76 -5.46 13.87
N PRO A 315 9.95 -5.02 14.33
CA PRO A 315 10.49 -5.38 15.66
C PRO A 315 9.60 -4.91 16.81
N LYS A 316 9.01 -3.70 16.68
CA LYS A 316 8.19 -3.02 17.70
C LYS A 316 6.72 -2.94 17.31
N ARG A 317 6.17 -4.04 16.78
CA ARG A 317 4.78 -4.10 16.30
C ARG A 317 3.73 -3.68 17.32
N ASP A 318 4.06 -3.79 18.60
CA ASP A 318 3.13 -3.49 19.69
C ASP A 318 2.97 -1.99 19.95
N GLU A 319 3.92 -1.18 19.49
CA GLU A 319 3.90 0.28 19.57
C GLU A 319 3.17 0.95 18.39
N ILE A 320 2.90 0.20 17.29
CA ILE A 320 2.29 0.73 16.06
C ILE A 320 0.82 1.08 16.32
N GLY A 321 0.43 2.34 16.06
CA GLY A 321 -0.95 2.83 16.14
C GLY A 321 -1.85 2.27 15.04
N PHE A 322 -3.17 2.47 15.18
CA PHE A 322 -4.14 1.96 14.22
C PHE A 322 -3.98 2.60 12.84
N ASP A 323 -3.81 3.92 12.78
CA ASP A 323 -3.67 4.65 11.51
C ASP A 323 -2.37 4.30 10.77
N GLU A 324 -1.26 4.22 11.49
CA GLU A 324 0.03 3.79 10.93
C GLU A 324 -0.04 2.35 10.38
N TRP A 325 -0.77 1.48 11.09
CA TRP A 325 -1.03 0.14 10.61
C TRP A 325 -1.85 0.13 9.31
N MET A 326 -2.90 0.98 9.21
CA MET A 326 -3.67 1.11 7.97
C MET A 326 -2.80 1.60 6.81
N ASP A 327 -1.95 2.59 7.04
CA ASP A 327 -1.01 3.11 6.04
C ASP A 327 -0.06 2.02 5.54
N MET A 328 0.47 1.19 6.43
CA MET A 328 1.34 0.06 6.06
C MET A 328 0.60 -0.99 5.22
N ASP A 329 -0.65 -1.32 5.56
CA ASP A 329 -1.45 -2.27 4.78
C ASP A 329 -1.76 -1.72 3.38
N ILE A 330 -2.05 -0.43 3.26
CA ILE A 330 -2.32 0.23 1.97
C ILE A 330 -1.04 0.36 1.14
N ALA A 331 0.09 0.73 1.77
CA ALA A 331 1.39 0.75 1.10
C ALA A 331 1.76 -0.64 0.55
N TYR A 332 1.49 -1.72 1.29
CA TYR A 332 1.67 -3.09 0.78
C TYR A 332 0.84 -3.33 -0.49
N ILE A 333 -0.41 -2.89 -0.50
CA ILE A 333 -1.30 -3.07 -1.64
C ILE A 333 -0.73 -2.39 -2.91
N GLY A 334 -0.15 -1.20 -2.78
CA GLY A 334 0.49 -0.47 -3.90
C GLY A 334 1.80 -1.12 -4.37
N THR A 335 2.61 -1.61 -3.43
CA THR A 335 3.99 -2.08 -3.69
C THR A 335 4.13 -3.60 -3.78
N ARG A 336 3.04 -4.37 -3.67
CA ARG A 336 3.06 -5.84 -3.68
C ARG A 336 3.72 -6.39 -4.94
N SER A 337 4.61 -7.35 -4.74
CA SER A 337 5.27 -8.10 -5.80
C SER A 337 5.74 -9.43 -5.23
N PHE A 338 5.98 -10.43 -6.08
CA PHE A 338 6.49 -11.73 -5.65
C PHE A 338 7.77 -11.60 -4.81
N ARG A 339 8.70 -10.75 -5.25
CA ARG A 339 9.95 -10.48 -4.53
C ARG A 339 9.71 -9.86 -3.14
N ASN A 340 8.78 -8.93 -3.03
CA ASN A 340 8.45 -8.28 -1.75
C ASN A 340 7.74 -9.25 -0.80
N ASP A 341 6.87 -10.12 -1.31
CA ASP A 341 6.23 -11.16 -0.51
C ASP A 341 7.25 -12.13 0.06
N MET A 342 8.22 -12.60 -0.75
CA MET A 342 9.30 -13.47 -0.28
C MET A 342 10.18 -12.81 0.78
N LYS A 343 10.51 -11.52 0.60
CA LYS A 343 11.23 -10.75 1.62
C LYS A 343 10.46 -10.64 2.94
N LEU A 344 9.15 -10.41 2.86
CA LEU A 344 8.28 -10.34 4.05
C LEU A 344 8.18 -11.68 4.78
N LEU A 345 8.04 -12.79 4.06
CA LEU A 345 8.03 -14.14 4.65
C LEU A 345 9.34 -14.41 5.39
N LEU A 346 10.49 -14.14 4.78
CA LEU A 346 11.80 -14.30 5.41
C LEU A 346 11.94 -13.39 6.65
N LYS A 347 11.54 -12.13 6.56
CA LYS A 347 11.59 -11.19 7.68
C LYS A 347 10.71 -11.65 8.85
N THR A 348 9.52 -12.17 8.55
CA THR A 348 8.59 -12.73 9.55
C THR A 348 9.21 -13.96 10.24
N ALA A 349 9.77 -14.90 9.47
CA ALA A 349 10.42 -16.09 10.01
C ALA A 349 11.59 -15.73 10.95
N VAL A 350 12.45 -14.79 10.54
CA VAL A 350 13.55 -14.28 11.38
C VAL A 350 13.01 -13.59 12.65
N SER A 351 11.95 -12.80 12.54
CA SER A 351 11.32 -12.13 13.69
C SER A 351 10.75 -13.14 14.69
N MET A 352 10.12 -14.22 14.21
CA MET A 352 9.63 -15.30 15.09
C MET A 352 10.77 -16.01 15.82
N LEU A 353 11.87 -16.36 15.12
CA LEU A 353 13.03 -17.02 15.72
C LEU A 353 13.73 -16.16 16.77
N ARG A 354 13.83 -14.84 16.56
CA ARG A 354 14.42 -13.90 17.53
C ARG A 354 13.58 -13.71 18.79
N ARG A 355 12.26 -13.88 18.70
CA ARG A 355 11.34 -13.75 19.86
C ARG A 355 11.29 -15.00 20.73
N SER A 356 11.54 -16.19 20.18
CA SER A 356 11.63 -17.43 20.95
C SER A 356 12.92 -17.53 21.79
N GLY A 357 13.83 -16.58 21.63
CA GLY A 357 15.10 -16.49 22.40
C GLY A 357 15.14 -15.39 23.46
N SER A 358 14.01 -14.71 23.75
CA SER A 358 13.94 -13.64 24.79
C SER A 358 12.92 -13.97 25.86
#